data_08e6831d9bf7cc3c57c88b46c044c25d
#
_entry.id   08e6831d9bf7cc3c57c88b46c044c25d
#
_cell.length_a   1.000
_cell.length_b   1.000
_cell.length_c   1.000
_cell.angle_alpha   90.00
_cell.angle_beta   90.00
_cell.angle_gamma   90.00
#
_symmetry.space_group_name_H-M   'P 1'
#
loop_
_entity.id
_entity.type
_entity.pdbx_description
1 polymer ?
#
loop_
_entity_poly.entity_id
_entity_poly.type
_entity_poly.pdbx_seq_one_letter_code
_entity_poly.pdbx_strand_id
1 'polypeptide(L)'
;MDTSRPQLLDFQFHQNNDSFTLRFQDRLILIHSKDNPCLWIGSGIADIDMFRGNFSIKDKLQEKIALTDAIVSQSPDGWLIHFSRGSDISATLNISADDQGRLLLELQNDNLNHNRIWLRLAAQPEDHIYGCGEQFSYFDLRGKPFPLWTSEQGVGRNKQTYVTWQADCKENAGGDYYWTFFPQPTFVSTQKYYCHVDNSCYMNFDFSAPEYHELALWEDKATLRFECADTYISLLEKLTALLGRQPELPDWIYDGVTLGIQGGTEVCQKKLDTMRNAGVKVNGIWAQDWSGIRMTSFGKRVMWNWKWNSENYPQLDSRIKQWNQEGVQFLAYINPYVASDKDLCEEAAQHGYLAKDASGGDYLVE
;
A
#
# COMPACT_ATOMS: atom_id res chain seq x y z
N MET A 1 28.88 35.09 -4.56
CA MET A 1 28.71 34.24 -3.37
C MET A 1 27.27 34.44 -2.91
N ASP A 2 26.38 33.72 -3.49
CA ASP A 2 24.97 33.75 -3.08
C ASP A 2 24.64 32.37 -2.53
N THR A 3 24.72 32.27 -1.23
CA THR A 3 24.37 31.06 -0.48
C THR A 3 22.94 31.22 0.04
N SER A 4 21.97 31.29 -0.85
CA SER A 4 20.61 31.03 -0.47
C SER A 4 20.44 29.50 -0.26
N ARG A 5 20.95 29.01 0.90
CA ARG A 5 20.42 27.78 1.45
C ARG A 5 18.91 27.98 1.61
N PRO A 6 18.05 27.07 1.13
CA PRO A 6 16.66 27.12 1.51
C PRO A 6 16.64 27.22 3.04
N GLN A 7 15.99 28.26 3.57
CA GLN A 7 15.74 28.37 5.00
C GLN A 7 15.20 27.03 5.44
N LEU A 8 15.94 26.33 6.30
CA LEU A 8 15.50 25.09 6.93
C LEU A 8 14.16 25.41 7.58
N LEU A 9 13.17 24.90 6.96
CA LEU A 9 11.75 25.07 7.16
C LEU A 9 11.41 24.97 8.63
N ASP A 10 10.71 25.94 9.11
CA ASP A 10 9.91 26.09 10.33
C ASP A 10 9.80 24.87 11.26
N PHE A 11 10.96 24.28 11.61
CA PHE A 11 11.03 23.37 12.74
C PHE A 11 11.12 24.22 14.00
N GLN A 12 10.05 24.25 14.75
CA GLN A 12 10.08 24.74 16.10
C GLN A 12 10.34 23.54 17.01
N PHE A 13 11.55 23.50 17.54
CA PHE A 13 11.94 22.51 18.50
C PHE A 13 12.00 23.19 19.88
N HIS A 14 11.11 22.79 20.77
CA HIS A 14 11.09 23.24 22.15
C HIS A 14 11.56 22.11 23.04
N GLN A 15 12.73 22.25 23.64
CA GLN A 15 13.27 21.30 24.59
C GLN A 15 13.20 21.87 26.00
N ASN A 16 12.59 21.11 26.91
CA ASN A 16 12.63 21.34 28.36
C ASN A 16 12.82 19.98 29.02
N ASN A 17 13.90 19.81 29.82
CA ASN A 17 14.14 18.65 30.68
C ASN A 17 13.52 17.34 30.22
N ASP A 18 14.16 16.63 29.28
CA ASP A 18 13.72 15.34 28.73
C ASP A 18 12.37 15.36 27.95
N SER A 19 11.89 16.54 27.54
CA SER A 19 10.73 16.68 26.69
C SER A 19 10.99 17.54 25.47
N PHE A 20 10.30 17.25 24.37
CA PHE A 20 10.37 18.09 23.17
C PHE A 20 9.04 18.09 22.41
N THR A 21 8.85 19.11 21.60
CA THR A 21 7.82 19.15 20.56
C THR A 21 8.46 19.46 19.22
N LEU A 22 8.06 18.77 18.18
CA LEU A 22 8.39 19.04 16.79
C LEU A 22 7.19 19.60 16.07
N ARG A 23 7.32 20.82 15.55
CA ARG A 23 6.35 21.42 14.64
C ARG A 23 6.93 21.54 13.25
N PHE A 24 6.08 21.35 12.25
CA PHE A 24 6.40 21.57 10.84
C PHE A 24 5.32 22.46 10.21
N GLN A 25 5.69 23.65 9.76
CA GLN A 25 4.76 24.65 9.24
C GLN A 25 3.51 24.82 10.15
N ASP A 26 3.76 25.11 11.42
CA ASP A 26 2.73 25.26 12.49
C ASP A 26 1.92 24.01 12.86
N ARG A 27 2.12 22.86 12.16
CA ARG A 27 1.48 21.59 12.54
C ARG A 27 2.34 20.86 13.55
N LEU A 28 1.73 20.44 14.63
CA LEU A 28 2.38 19.65 15.66
C LEU A 28 2.54 18.20 15.13
N ILE A 29 3.77 17.71 15.03
CA ILE A 29 4.09 16.38 14.46
C ILE A 29 4.45 15.40 15.59
N LEU A 30 5.35 15.78 16.50
CA LEU A 30 5.76 14.93 17.61
C LEU A 30 5.67 15.67 18.93
N ILE A 31 5.26 14.94 19.94
CA ILE A 31 5.36 15.34 21.37
C ILE A 31 6.03 14.18 22.08
N HIS A 32 7.07 14.49 22.84
CA HIS A 32 7.75 13.52 23.67
C HIS A 32 7.95 14.04 25.08
N SER A 33 7.73 13.18 26.06
CA SER A 33 8.18 13.38 27.44
C SER A 33 8.40 12.01 28.10
N LYS A 34 9.04 12.02 29.24
CA LYS A 34 9.30 10.80 30.04
C LYS A 34 8.01 10.05 30.37
N ASP A 35 6.94 10.78 30.69
CA ASP A 35 5.63 10.23 31.06
C ASP A 35 4.76 9.92 29.83
N ASN A 36 5.06 10.53 28.68
CA ASN A 36 4.35 10.29 27.42
C ASN A 36 5.36 10.16 26.26
N PRO A 37 6.08 9.03 26.18
CA PRO A 37 7.06 8.80 25.12
C PRO A 37 6.38 8.67 23.77
N CYS A 38 7.03 9.22 22.71
CA CYS A 38 6.52 9.08 21.35
C CYS A 38 7.07 7.85 20.62
N LEU A 39 8.06 7.16 21.20
CA LEU A 39 8.76 6.06 20.54
C LEU A 39 8.86 4.83 21.43
N TRP A 40 8.54 3.68 20.86
CA TRP A 40 8.78 2.35 21.42
C TRP A 40 9.51 1.52 20.38
N ILE A 41 10.37 0.63 20.87
CA ILE A 41 10.98 -0.44 20.08
C ILE A 41 10.72 -1.77 20.76
N GLY A 42 10.93 -2.87 20.04
CA GLY A 42 10.73 -4.18 20.63
C GLY A 42 10.95 -5.31 19.65
N SER A 43 10.61 -6.50 20.10
CA SER A 43 10.77 -7.74 19.34
C SER A 43 9.48 -8.53 19.25
N GLY A 44 9.29 -9.20 18.13
CA GLY A 44 8.16 -10.08 17.89
C GLY A 44 8.49 -11.09 16.80
N ILE A 45 7.74 -12.18 16.80
CA ILE A 45 7.81 -13.22 15.77
C ILE A 45 6.54 -13.14 14.94
N ALA A 46 6.70 -12.86 13.65
CA ALA A 46 5.60 -12.87 12.70
C ALA A 46 5.11 -14.31 12.49
N ASP A 47 3.80 -14.53 12.70
CA ASP A 47 3.11 -15.77 12.37
C ASP A 47 2.12 -15.45 11.25
N ILE A 48 2.56 -15.70 10.00
CA ILE A 48 1.82 -15.35 8.79
C ILE A 48 1.44 -16.65 8.09
N ASP A 49 0.15 -16.89 7.98
CA ASP A 49 -0.43 -17.97 7.21
C ASP A 49 -1.20 -17.41 6.01
N MET A 50 -1.01 -18.01 4.84
CA MET A 50 -1.64 -17.58 3.61
C MET A 50 -2.45 -18.72 2.99
N PHE A 51 -3.70 -18.44 2.69
CA PHE A 51 -4.56 -19.33 1.95
C PHE A 51 -5.22 -18.58 0.78
N ARG A 52 -4.79 -18.88 -0.44
CA ARG A 52 -5.34 -18.28 -1.67
C ARG A 52 -5.38 -16.76 -1.71
N GLY A 53 -4.32 -16.13 -1.23
CA GLY A 53 -4.24 -14.67 -1.17
C GLY A 53 -4.95 -14.04 0.04
N ASN A 54 -5.59 -14.85 0.89
CA ASN A 54 -6.09 -14.41 2.19
C ASN A 54 -5.03 -14.67 3.25
N PHE A 55 -4.77 -13.71 4.09
CA PHE A 55 -3.71 -13.78 5.09
C PHE A 55 -4.28 -13.79 6.50
N SER A 56 -3.76 -14.68 7.33
CA SER A 56 -3.89 -14.64 8.79
C SER A 56 -2.56 -14.16 9.35
N ILE A 57 -2.51 -12.92 9.83
CA ILE A 57 -1.30 -12.27 10.32
C ILE A 57 -1.43 -12.10 11.83
N LYS A 58 -0.50 -12.71 12.58
CA LYS A 58 -0.44 -12.62 14.04
C LYS A 58 0.95 -12.19 14.45
N ASP A 59 1.04 -11.28 15.39
CA ASP A 59 2.30 -10.94 16.04
C ASP A 59 2.42 -11.67 17.37
N LYS A 60 3.42 -12.51 17.51
CA LYS A 60 3.84 -13.06 18.79
C LYS A 60 4.81 -12.08 19.43
N LEU A 61 4.25 -10.94 19.88
CA LEU A 61 5.00 -9.88 20.54
C LEU A 61 5.72 -10.44 21.77
N GLN A 62 7.03 -10.27 21.82
CA GLN A 62 7.88 -10.69 22.93
C GLN A 62 8.18 -9.54 23.86
N GLU A 63 8.41 -8.35 23.31
CA GLU A 63 8.79 -7.18 24.05
C GLU A 63 8.31 -5.88 23.36
N LYS A 64 7.84 -4.90 24.13
CA LYS A 64 7.58 -3.52 23.71
C LYS A 64 8.10 -2.57 24.78
N ILE A 65 9.15 -1.81 24.45
CA ILE A 65 9.89 -0.96 25.36
C ILE A 65 9.68 0.51 24.97
N ALA A 66 9.22 1.31 25.90
CA ALA A 66 9.14 2.76 25.73
C ALA A 66 10.52 3.37 25.90
N LEU A 67 10.95 4.19 24.95
CA LEU A 67 12.17 4.99 25.05
C LEU A 67 11.81 6.31 25.71
N THR A 68 12.13 6.46 26.99
CA THR A 68 11.67 7.57 27.83
C THR A 68 12.64 8.74 27.88
N ASP A 69 13.92 8.49 27.63
CA ASP A 69 14.96 9.51 27.67
C ASP A 69 15.27 9.95 26.24
N ALA A 70 15.44 11.25 26.03
CA ALA A 70 15.76 11.81 24.71
C ALA A 70 16.81 12.92 24.83
N ILE A 71 17.90 12.77 24.09
CA ILE A 71 18.93 13.77 23.95
C ILE A 71 18.86 14.33 22.53
N VAL A 72 18.70 15.63 22.44
CA VAL A 72 18.57 16.34 21.18
C VAL A 72 19.84 17.10 20.88
N SER A 73 20.33 16.97 19.68
CA SER A 73 21.46 17.69 19.15
C SER A 73 21.15 18.28 17.78
N GLN A 74 21.75 19.42 17.47
CA GLN A 74 21.64 20.01 16.14
C GLN A 74 22.65 19.31 15.21
N SER A 75 22.18 18.94 14.01
CA SER A 75 23.02 18.44 12.92
C SER A 75 23.16 19.51 11.82
N PRO A 76 24.09 19.36 10.86
CA PRO A 76 24.26 20.33 9.77
C PRO A 76 23.00 20.57 8.94
N ASP A 77 22.14 19.53 8.81
CA ASP A 77 20.97 19.51 7.94
C ASP A 77 19.65 19.43 8.71
N GLY A 78 19.70 19.52 10.06
CA GLY A 78 18.49 19.44 10.89
C GLY A 78 18.77 19.11 12.35
N TRP A 79 18.13 18.06 12.86
CA TRP A 79 18.20 17.65 14.26
C TRP A 79 18.42 16.14 14.37
N LEU A 80 19.19 15.75 15.36
CA LEU A 80 19.42 14.35 15.73
C LEU A 80 18.90 14.14 17.14
N ILE A 81 17.99 13.17 17.31
CA ILE A 81 17.47 12.78 18.61
C ILE A 81 17.96 11.37 18.91
N HIS A 82 18.67 11.24 20.01
CA HIS A 82 19.04 9.96 20.55
C HIS A 82 18.09 9.59 21.68
N PHE A 83 17.24 8.61 21.43
CA PHE A 83 16.30 8.04 22.40
C PHE A 83 16.96 6.90 23.15
N SER A 84 16.65 6.76 24.45
CA SER A 84 17.15 5.64 25.22
C SER A 84 16.22 5.21 26.35
N ARG A 85 16.49 4.02 26.85
CA ARG A 85 15.98 3.54 28.13
C ARG A 85 17.09 2.78 28.86
N GLY A 86 17.68 3.42 29.86
CA GLY A 86 18.89 2.91 30.50
C GLY A 86 20.12 3.00 29.58
N SER A 87 21.11 2.14 29.80
CA SER A 87 22.39 2.18 29.06
C SER A 87 22.38 1.38 27.76
N ASP A 88 21.46 0.42 27.60
CA ASP A 88 21.62 -0.66 26.64
C ASP A 88 20.55 -0.66 25.53
N ILE A 89 19.53 0.17 25.66
CA ILE A 89 18.40 0.23 24.73
C ILE A 89 18.30 1.64 24.16
N SER A 90 18.50 1.76 22.85
CA SER A 90 18.48 3.05 22.16
C SER A 90 17.95 2.99 20.74
N ALA A 91 17.53 4.13 20.24
CA ALA A 91 17.20 4.38 18.85
C ALA A 91 17.55 5.83 18.50
N THR A 92 17.83 6.06 17.24
CA THR A 92 18.22 7.36 16.72
C THR A 92 17.18 7.85 15.72
N LEU A 93 16.75 9.10 15.85
CA LEU A 93 15.87 9.79 14.90
C LEU A 93 16.59 10.98 14.30
N ASN A 94 16.82 10.94 13.00
CA ASN A 94 17.29 12.07 12.23
C ASN A 94 16.09 12.84 11.67
N ILE A 95 16.07 14.16 11.88
CA ILE A 95 15.03 15.07 11.40
C ILE A 95 15.68 16.04 10.44
N SER A 96 15.30 16.01 9.18
CA SER A 96 15.86 16.84 8.12
C SER A 96 14.77 17.28 7.13
N ALA A 97 15.17 17.99 6.10
CA ALA A 97 14.33 18.26 4.94
C ALA A 97 14.98 17.63 3.71
N ASP A 98 14.16 17.05 2.83
CA ASP A 98 14.64 16.59 1.53
C ASP A 98 14.84 17.77 0.54
N ASP A 99 15.37 17.47 -0.65
CA ASP A 99 15.65 18.48 -1.69
C ASP A 99 14.41 19.26 -2.16
N GLN A 100 13.21 18.75 -1.88
CA GLN A 100 11.94 19.38 -2.20
C GLN A 100 11.35 20.16 -1.01
N GLY A 101 12.05 20.13 0.13
CA GLY A 101 11.62 20.79 1.33
C GLY A 101 10.55 20.05 2.14
N ARG A 102 10.42 18.75 1.95
CA ARG A 102 9.56 17.89 2.77
C ARG A 102 10.26 17.57 4.08
N LEU A 103 9.53 17.52 5.17
CA LEU A 103 10.05 17.00 6.43
C LEU A 103 10.34 15.50 6.28
N LEU A 104 11.55 15.12 6.58
CA LEU A 104 12.04 13.75 6.59
C LEU A 104 12.36 13.33 8.02
N LEU A 105 11.76 12.24 8.46
CA LEU A 105 12.05 11.57 9.72
C LEU A 105 12.66 10.21 9.40
N GLU A 106 13.93 10.00 9.75
CA GLU A 106 14.64 8.74 9.57
C GLU A 106 14.97 8.14 10.93
N LEU A 107 14.27 7.06 11.25
CA LEU A 107 14.41 6.35 12.52
C LEU A 107 15.20 5.07 12.33
N GLN A 108 16.19 4.86 13.18
CA GLN A 108 16.98 3.64 13.26
C GLN A 108 16.97 3.11 14.69
N ASN A 109 16.60 1.86 14.86
CA ASN A 109 16.77 1.13 16.10
C ASN A 109 18.22 0.62 16.18
N ASP A 110 18.90 0.90 17.27
CA ASP A 110 20.32 0.55 17.45
C ASP A 110 20.51 -0.89 17.99
N ASN A 111 19.43 -1.59 18.31
CA ASN A 111 19.47 -2.93 18.90
C ASN A 111 19.15 -4.00 17.86
N LEU A 112 20.07 -4.85 17.54
CA LEU A 112 19.98 -5.91 16.53
C LEU A 112 18.87 -6.93 16.77
N ASN A 113 18.37 -7.07 18.00
CA ASN A 113 17.33 -8.03 18.36
C ASN A 113 15.91 -7.44 18.30
N HIS A 114 15.79 -6.14 18.10
CA HIS A 114 14.49 -5.48 18.02
C HIS A 114 14.10 -5.26 16.56
N ASN A 115 12.98 -5.80 16.18
CA ASN A 115 12.44 -5.78 14.82
C ASN A 115 11.02 -5.19 14.75
N ARG A 116 10.69 -4.35 15.75
CA ARG A 116 9.41 -3.63 15.84
C ARG A 116 9.67 -2.20 16.28
N ILE A 117 8.96 -1.28 15.63
CA ILE A 117 8.93 0.14 15.97
C ILE A 117 7.48 0.57 16.14
N TRP A 118 7.19 1.39 17.15
CA TRP A 118 5.94 2.14 17.30
C TRP A 118 6.27 3.60 17.49
N LEU A 119 5.82 4.42 16.54
CA LEU A 119 5.97 5.87 16.59
C LEU A 119 4.60 6.52 16.75
N ARG A 120 4.45 7.40 17.71
CA ARG A 120 3.25 8.20 17.92
C ARG A 120 3.43 9.59 17.34
N LEU A 121 2.59 9.91 16.37
CA LEU A 121 2.45 11.25 15.81
C LEU A 121 1.35 11.98 16.59
N ALA A 122 1.55 13.27 16.87
CA ALA A 122 0.54 14.08 17.54
C ALA A 122 -0.75 14.18 16.72
N ALA A 123 -1.88 14.09 17.40
CA ALA A 123 -3.20 14.26 16.81
C ALA A 123 -4.08 15.16 17.69
N GLN A 124 -5.17 15.63 17.11
CA GLN A 124 -6.22 16.34 17.83
C GLN A 124 -7.52 15.52 17.82
N PRO A 125 -8.38 15.65 18.83
CA PRO A 125 -9.61 14.87 18.91
C PRO A 125 -10.52 15.03 17.70
N GLU A 126 -10.51 16.21 17.06
CA GLU A 126 -11.33 16.57 15.92
C GLU A 126 -10.69 16.21 14.56
N ASP A 127 -9.52 15.57 14.56
CA ASP A 127 -8.88 15.17 13.32
C ASP A 127 -9.68 14.08 12.61
N HIS A 128 -9.77 14.20 11.29
CA HIS A 128 -10.22 13.14 10.40
C HIS A 128 -9.05 12.69 9.54
N ILE A 129 -9.00 11.40 9.25
CA ILE A 129 -7.89 10.76 8.56
C ILE A 129 -8.40 10.03 7.32
N TYR A 130 -7.76 10.30 6.18
CA TYR A 130 -8.11 9.74 4.88
C TYR A 130 -6.90 9.08 4.26
N GLY A 131 -7.09 7.99 3.51
CA GLY A 131 -6.01 7.32 2.77
C GLY A 131 -5.82 5.87 3.13
N CYS A 132 -4.58 5.44 3.34
CA CYS A 132 -4.15 4.06 3.54
C CYS A 132 -4.39 3.15 2.31
N GLY A 133 -4.52 3.72 1.11
CA GLY A 133 -4.68 3.01 -0.15
C GLY A 133 -6.12 2.87 -0.60
N GLU A 134 -6.41 1.79 -1.31
CA GLU A 134 -7.73 1.50 -1.82
C GLU A 134 -8.69 1.19 -0.67
N GLN A 135 -9.78 1.92 -0.59
CA GLN A 135 -10.67 1.92 0.57
C GLN A 135 -12.13 1.73 0.14
N PHE A 136 -12.83 0.75 0.74
CA PHE A 136 -14.21 0.41 0.37
C PHE A 136 -15.24 0.63 1.49
N SER A 137 -14.79 0.75 2.75
CA SER A 137 -15.72 0.70 3.88
C SER A 137 -15.85 2.02 4.62
N TYR A 138 -14.73 2.71 4.83
CA TYR A 138 -14.69 3.93 5.62
C TYR A 138 -13.87 4.99 4.89
N PHE A 139 -14.50 6.10 4.56
CA PHE A 139 -13.79 7.25 4.02
C PHE A 139 -12.90 7.89 5.10
N ASP A 140 -13.43 8.02 6.32
CA ASP A 140 -12.70 8.51 7.49
C ASP A 140 -12.23 7.32 8.35
N LEU A 141 -10.94 7.26 8.60
CA LEU A 141 -10.29 6.22 9.38
C LEU A 141 -10.14 6.58 10.86
N ARG A 142 -10.58 7.78 11.28
CA ARG A 142 -10.52 8.18 12.69
C ARG A 142 -11.25 7.17 13.57
N GLY A 143 -10.63 6.82 14.71
CA GLY A 143 -11.17 5.84 15.64
C GLY A 143 -10.95 4.38 15.24
N LYS A 144 -10.10 4.10 14.24
CA LYS A 144 -9.88 2.75 13.72
C LYS A 144 -8.40 2.41 13.59
N PRO A 145 -8.00 1.18 13.94
CA PRO A 145 -6.73 0.62 13.47
C PRO A 145 -6.84 0.22 11.99
N PHE A 146 -5.78 0.39 11.24
CA PHE A 146 -5.70 0.03 9.82
C PHE A 146 -4.43 -0.75 9.53
N PRO A 147 -4.48 -2.10 9.59
CA PRO A 147 -3.39 -2.96 9.14
C PRO A 147 -3.13 -2.81 7.65
N LEU A 148 -1.88 -2.65 7.27
CA LEU A 148 -1.41 -2.45 5.90
C LEU A 148 -0.71 -3.71 5.41
N TRP A 149 -1.41 -4.47 4.58
CA TRP A 149 -0.93 -5.67 3.91
C TRP A 149 -1.75 -5.97 2.67
N THR A 150 -1.09 -6.27 1.57
CA THR A 150 -1.79 -6.66 0.33
C THR A 150 -2.46 -8.01 0.53
N SER A 151 -3.77 -8.07 0.33
CA SER A 151 -4.57 -9.28 0.52
C SER A 151 -5.76 -9.32 -0.44
N GLU A 152 -6.25 -10.53 -0.73
CA GLU A 152 -7.58 -10.68 -1.33
C GLU A 152 -8.62 -9.97 -0.48
N GLN A 153 -9.53 -9.26 -1.11
CA GLN A 153 -10.56 -8.51 -0.39
C GLN A 153 -11.53 -9.38 0.40
N GLY A 154 -11.69 -10.63 -0.02
CA GLY A 154 -12.59 -11.57 0.61
C GLY A 154 -14.07 -11.20 0.48
N VAL A 155 -14.92 -11.96 1.14
CA VAL A 155 -16.37 -11.77 1.17
C VAL A 155 -16.79 -10.97 2.39
N GLY A 156 -17.55 -9.90 2.18
CA GLY A 156 -17.95 -8.98 3.24
C GLY A 156 -16.82 -7.99 3.64
N ARG A 157 -17.14 -7.12 4.59
CA ARG A 157 -16.24 -6.06 5.08
C ARG A 157 -16.27 -5.90 6.59
N ASN A 158 -16.78 -6.90 7.29
CA ASN A 158 -16.87 -6.91 8.73
C ASN A 158 -16.95 -8.35 9.23
N LYS A 159 -15.94 -8.79 9.97
CA LYS A 159 -15.82 -10.13 10.55
C LYS A 159 -16.99 -10.53 11.46
N GLN A 160 -17.75 -9.56 11.95
CA GLN A 160 -18.92 -9.79 12.82
C GLN A 160 -20.21 -10.10 12.02
N THR A 161 -20.21 -9.96 10.70
CA THR A 161 -21.40 -10.24 9.89
C THR A 161 -21.50 -11.72 9.52
N TYR A 162 -22.75 -12.20 9.40
CA TYR A 162 -23.02 -13.59 9.03
C TYR A 162 -22.40 -13.97 7.67
N VAL A 163 -22.44 -13.08 6.70
CA VAL A 163 -21.89 -13.34 5.35
C VAL A 163 -20.38 -13.55 5.38
N THR A 164 -19.68 -12.75 6.18
CA THR A 164 -18.22 -12.89 6.36
C THR A 164 -17.89 -14.17 7.14
N TRP A 165 -18.60 -14.42 8.24
CA TRP A 165 -18.45 -15.63 9.02
C TRP A 165 -18.68 -16.91 8.17
N GLN A 166 -19.71 -16.93 7.32
CA GLN A 166 -19.99 -18.06 6.45
C GLN A 166 -18.86 -18.31 5.44
N ALA A 167 -18.26 -17.26 4.91
CA ALA A 167 -17.12 -17.37 4.00
C ALA A 167 -15.86 -17.88 4.74
N ASP A 168 -15.63 -17.43 5.96
CA ASP A 168 -14.53 -17.91 6.80
C ASP A 168 -14.68 -19.40 7.14
N CYS A 169 -15.88 -19.85 7.50
CA CYS A 169 -16.15 -21.26 7.83
C CYS A 169 -15.89 -22.22 6.66
N LYS A 170 -16.09 -21.76 5.44
CA LYS A 170 -15.98 -22.60 4.23
C LYS A 170 -14.57 -22.59 3.64
N GLU A 171 -13.97 -21.42 3.52
CA GLU A 171 -12.78 -21.25 2.70
C GLU A 171 -11.77 -20.26 3.31
N ASN A 172 -11.96 -19.85 4.57
CA ASN A 172 -11.17 -18.79 5.20
C ASN A 172 -11.10 -17.50 4.34
N ALA A 173 -12.21 -17.18 3.68
CA ALA A 173 -12.30 -16.16 2.64
C ALA A 173 -13.15 -14.94 3.04
N GLY A 174 -13.45 -14.79 4.33
CA GLY A 174 -14.17 -13.63 4.85
C GLY A 174 -13.28 -12.40 4.90
N GLY A 175 -13.74 -11.28 4.33
CA GLY A 175 -13.01 -10.01 4.33
C GLY A 175 -13.19 -9.18 5.60
N ASP A 176 -12.41 -8.12 5.72
CA ASP A 176 -12.62 -7.05 6.70
C ASP A 176 -12.45 -5.68 6.05
N TYR A 177 -12.74 -4.59 6.78
CA TYR A 177 -12.74 -3.23 6.22
C TYR A 177 -11.38 -2.77 5.69
N TYR A 178 -10.27 -3.30 6.22
CA TYR A 178 -8.90 -2.97 5.83
C TYR A 178 -8.31 -3.92 4.78
N TRP A 179 -9.02 -4.97 4.36
CA TRP A 179 -8.52 -5.90 3.34
C TRP A 179 -8.65 -5.28 1.96
N THR A 180 -7.51 -5.13 1.29
CA THR A 180 -7.41 -4.49 -0.02
C THR A 180 -6.24 -5.05 -0.82
N PHE A 181 -6.36 -4.99 -2.16
CA PHE A 181 -5.27 -5.31 -3.07
C PHE A 181 -4.16 -4.24 -3.07
N PHE A 182 -4.50 -3.03 -2.68
CA PHE A 182 -3.59 -1.89 -2.73
C PHE A 182 -3.60 -1.10 -1.41
N PRO A 183 -3.02 -1.65 -0.33
CA PRO A 183 -2.71 -0.86 0.85
C PRO A 183 -1.58 0.11 0.52
N GLN A 184 -1.66 1.34 1.02
CA GLN A 184 -0.62 2.34 0.84
C GLN A 184 -0.30 3.01 2.18
N PRO A 185 0.97 3.04 2.62
CA PRO A 185 1.36 3.61 3.91
C PRO A 185 1.38 5.15 3.86
N THR A 186 0.24 5.72 3.46
CA THR A 186 0.05 7.15 3.28
C THR A 186 -1.30 7.57 3.80
N PHE A 187 -1.33 8.60 4.63
CA PHE A 187 -2.58 9.22 5.05
C PHE A 187 -2.52 10.75 4.95
N VAL A 188 -3.70 11.35 4.84
CA VAL A 188 -3.95 12.79 4.84
C VAL A 188 -4.78 13.14 6.07
N SER A 189 -4.35 14.15 6.83
CA SER A 189 -5.08 14.68 7.99
C SER A 189 -5.86 15.95 7.63
N THR A 190 -6.95 16.18 8.37
CA THR A 190 -7.66 17.48 8.34
C THR A 190 -6.83 18.66 8.82
N GLN A 191 -5.69 18.42 9.50
CA GLN A 191 -4.67 19.44 9.75
C GLN A 191 -3.93 19.89 8.47
N LYS A 192 -4.32 19.36 7.30
CA LYS A 192 -3.74 19.65 5.99
C LYS A 192 -2.25 19.31 5.90
N TYR A 193 -1.89 18.15 6.38
CA TYR A 193 -0.63 17.48 6.08
C TYR A 193 -0.88 16.07 5.57
N TYR A 194 0.08 15.51 4.85
CA TYR A 194 0.17 14.08 4.63
C TYR A 194 1.38 13.50 5.37
N CYS A 195 1.25 12.23 5.73
CA CYS A 195 2.36 11.38 6.16
C CYS A 195 2.47 10.20 5.20
N HIS A 196 3.66 9.96 4.67
CA HIS A 196 4.01 8.80 3.87
C HIS A 196 5.17 8.06 4.52
N VAL A 197 5.06 6.74 4.64
CA VAL A 197 6.11 5.86 5.18
C VAL A 197 6.76 5.09 4.05
N ASP A 198 8.06 5.30 3.83
CA ASP A 198 8.83 4.71 2.72
C ASP A 198 9.28 3.25 3.00
N ASN A 199 8.56 2.51 3.82
CA ASN A 199 8.86 1.12 4.13
C ASN A 199 7.89 0.17 3.43
N SER A 200 8.32 -1.06 3.17
CA SER A 200 7.51 -2.12 2.54
C SER A 200 7.25 -3.32 3.47
N CYS A 201 7.45 -3.14 4.77
CA CYS A 201 7.12 -4.15 5.78
C CYS A 201 5.62 -4.16 6.12
N TYR A 202 5.18 -5.14 6.93
CA TYR A 202 3.87 -5.06 7.56
C TYR A 202 3.80 -3.85 8.49
N MET A 203 2.70 -3.10 8.40
CA MET A 203 2.43 -1.95 9.26
C MET A 203 1.02 -2.00 9.82
N ASN A 204 0.82 -1.32 10.93
CA ASN A 204 -0.51 -1.01 11.45
C ASN A 204 -0.55 0.45 11.86
N PHE A 205 -1.44 1.23 11.23
CA PHE A 205 -1.70 2.61 11.61
C PHE A 205 -2.93 2.64 12.50
N ASP A 206 -2.76 3.02 13.75
CA ASP A 206 -3.87 3.10 14.70
C ASP A 206 -4.27 4.57 14.94
N PHE A 207 -5.45 4.93 14.48
CA PHE A 207 -6.05 6.25 14.61
C PHE A 207 -7.10 6.32 15.74
N SER A 208 -7.12 5.35 16.65
CA SER A 208 -8.15 5.22 17.69
C SER A 208 -7.96 6.22 18.84
N ALA A 209 -6.72 6.57 19.16
CA ALA A 209 -6.44 7.47 20.27
C ALA A 209 -6.76 8.94 19.91
N PRO A 210 -7.33 9.74 20.81
CA PRO A 210 -7.69 11.13 20.51
C PRO A 210 -6.49 12.06 20.37
N GLU A 211 -5.35 11.75 20.97
CA GLU A 211 -4.21 12.66 21.12
C GLU A 211 -3.01 12.27 20.25
N TYR A 212 -3.03 11.06 19.65
CA TYR A 212 -1.96 10.59 18.78
C TYR A 212 -2.46 9.56 17.74
N HIS A 213 -1.67 9.41 16.68
CA HIS A 213 -1.73 8.30 15.74
C HIS A 213 -0.53 7.39 15.99
N GLU A 214 -0.74 6.12 16.31
CA GLU A 214 0.36 5.16 16.49
C GLU A 214 0.65 4.42 15.19
N LEU A 215 1.87 4.55 14.67
CA LEU A 215 2.35 3.83 13.50
C LEU A 215 3.25 2.69 13.99
N ALA A 216 2.79 1.46 13.81
CA ALA A 216 3.54 0.25 14.12
C ALA A 216 4.15 -0.34 12.85
N LEU A 217 5.45 -0.60 12.85
CA LEU A 217 6.21 -1.17 11.75
C LEU A 217 6.93 -2.44 12.20
N TRP A 218 6.91 -3.47 11.37
CA TRP A 218 7.66 -4.70 11.61
C TRP A 218 9.04 -4.61 10.93
N GLU A 219 9.82 -3.69 11.40
CA GLU A 219 11.17 -3.41 10.92
C GLU A 219 12.00 -2.73 12.03
N ASP A 220 13.30 -2.65 11.83
CA ASP A 220 14.26 -1.98 12.73
C ASP A 220 14.55 -0.53 12.34
N LYS A 221 13.99 -0.06 11.23
CA LYS A 221 14.11 1.31 10.71
C LYS A 221 12.80 1.81 10.15
N ALA A 222 12.63 3.13 10.12
CA ALA A 222 11.48 3.76 9.50
C ALA A 222 11.88 5.08 8.83
N THR A 223 11.34 5.34 7.65
CA THR A 223 11.51 6.62 6.95
C THR A 223 10.14 7.20 6.68
N LEU A 224 9.87 8.39 7.22
CA LEU A 224 8.59 9.08 7.07
C LEU A 224 8.80 10.42 6.38
N ARG A 225 7.89 10.76 5.47
CA ARG A 225 7.85 12.06 4.77
C ARG A 225 6.56 12.79 5.08
N PHE A 226 6.69 14.08 5.35
CA PHE A 226 5.54 14.95 5.60
C PHE A 226 5.61 16.17 4.70
N GLU A 227 4.47 16.61 4.28
CA GLU A 227 4.29 17.91 3.65
C GLU A 227 2.98 18.53 4.10
N CYS A 228 2.96 19.85 4.18
CA CYS A 228 1.78 20.62 4.57
C CYS A 228 1.36 21.56 3.43
N ALA A 229 0.10 21.98 3.45
CA ALA A 229 -0.41 23.00 2.56
C ALA A 229 -1.56 23.78 3.20
N ASP A 230 -1.91 24.94 2.64
CA ASP A 230 -3.03 25.75 3.11
C ASP A 230 -4.38 25.22 2.61
N THR A 231 -4.37 24.50 1.49
CA THR A 231 -5.57 23.89 0.88
C THR A 231 -5.35 22.40 0.63
N TYR A 232 -6.45 21.63 0.59
CA TYR A 232 -6.38 20.21 0.21
C TYR A 232 -5.94 20.01 -1.24
N ILE A 233 -6.31 20.91 -2.16
CA ILE A 233 -5.88 20.82 -3.55
C ILE A 233 -4.37 20.90 -3.64
N SER A 234 -3.77 21.92 -3.03
CA SER A 234 -2.31 22.06 -3.00
C SER A 234 -1.61 20.91 -2.27
N LEU A 235 -2.24 20.35 -1.22
CA LEU A 235 -1.71 19.19 -0.51
C LEU A 235 -1.70 17.94 -1.41
N LEU A 236 -2.78 17.70 -2.16
CA LEU A 236 -2.87 16.58 -3.10
C LEU A 236 -1.92 16.77 -4.30
N GLU A 237 -1.72 17.99 -4.79
CA GLU A 237 -0.70 18.29 -5.80
C GLU A 237 0.71 17.89 -5.32
N LYS A 238 1.05 18.22 -4.09
CA LYS A 238 2.32 17.86 -3.45
C LYS A 238 2.41 16.34 -3.24
N LEU A 239 1.38 15.70 -2.72
CA LEU A 239 1.34 14.24 -2.53
C LEU A 239 1.51 13.50 -3.86
N THR A 240 0.80 13.93 -4.91
CA THR A 240 0.94 13.31 -6.23
C THR A 240 2.27 13.64 -6.92
N ALA A 241 2.94 14.72 -6.53
CA ALA A 241 4.31 14.97 -6.95
C ALA A 241 5.32 14.01 -6.30
N LEU A 242 5.06 13.56 -5.05
CA LEU A 242 5.85 12.53 -4.38
C LEU A 242 5.60 11.14 -4.97
N LEU A 243 4.32 10.73 -5.05
CA LEU A 243 3.94 9.37 -5.42
C LEU A 243 3.88 9.13 -6.93
N GLY A 244 3.93 10.18 -7.71
CA GLY A 244 3.66 10.16 -9.13
C GLY A 244 2.20 10.47 -9.45
N ARG A 245 1.98 10.95 -10.67
CA ARG A 245 0.65 11.25 -11.20
C ARG A 245 0.24 10.21 -12.21
N GLN A 246 -1.03 9.86 -12.18
CA GLN A 246 -1.62 9.02 -13.21
C GLN A 246 -1.42 9.70 -14.57
N PRO A 247 -0.90 9.01 -15.59
CA PRO A 247 -0.83 9.56 -16.94
C PRO A 247 -2.24 9.82 -17.46
N GLU A 248 -2.35 10.79 -18.36
CA GLU A 248 -3.59 11.05 -19.05
C GLU A 248 -4.03 9.82 -19.85
N LEU A 249 -5.29 9.43 -19.68
CA LEU A 249 -5.83 8.28 -20.39
C LEU A 249 -6.14 8.66 -21.84
N PRO A 250 -5.99 7.72 -22.79
CA PRO A 250 -6.38 7.97 -24.19
C PRO A 250 -7.88 8.31 -24.30
N ASP A 251 -8.21 9.28 -25.17
CA ASP A 251 -9.58 9.80 -25.35
C ASP A 251 -10.62 8.71 -25.60
N TRP A 252 -10.26 7.65 -26.30
CA TRP A 252 -11.17 6.57 -26.63
C TRP A 252 -11.79 5.89 -25.39
N ILE A 253 -11.11 5.93 -24.22
CA ILE A 253 -11.62 5.35 -22.98
C ILE A 253 -12.92 6.02 -22.52
N TYR A 254 -13.04 7.32 -22.76
CA TYR A 254 -14.20 8.12 -22.35
C TYR A 254 -15.36 8.07 -23.34
N ASP A 255 -15.16 7.48 -24.53
CA ASP A 255 -16.05 7.58 -25.66
C ASP A 255 -17.04 6.39 -25.79
N GLY A 256 -17.07 5.50 -24.84
CA GLY A 256 -17.95 4.34 -24.86
C GLY A 256 -17.71 3.38 -23.70
N VAL A 257 -18.22 2.17 -23.82
CA VAL A 257 -18.05 1.11 -22.81
C VAL A 257 -17.04 0.06 -23.28
N THR A 258 -16.26 -0.48 -22.33
CA THR A 258 -15.41 -1.66 -22.56
C THR A 258 -16.13 -2.91 -22.06
N LEU A 259 -16.23 -3.92 -22.92
CA LEU A 259 -16.91 -5.19 -22.61
C LEU A 259 -15.93 -6.20 -22.04
N GLY A 260 -16.10 -6.61 -20.77
CA GLY A 260 -15.41 -7.76 -20.19
C GLY A 260 -15.97 -9.06 -20.71
N ILE A 261 -15.17 -9.86 -21.43
CA ILE A 261 -15.64 -11.04 -22.16
C ILE A 261 -14.71 -12.24 -21.91
N GLN A 262 -15.31 -13.42 -21.85
CA GLN A 262 -14.65 -14.72 -21.93
C GLN A 262 -15.38 -15.57 -23.00
N GLY A 263 -14.67 -16.52 -23.63
CA GLY A 263 -15.26 -17.52 -24.51
C GLY A 263 -14.86 -17.44 -25.99
N GLY A 264 -13.82 -16.68 -26.31
CA GLY A 264 -13.25 -16.68 -27.65
C GLY A 264 -13.74 -15.60 -28.60
N THR A 265 -13.14 -15.57 -29.80
CA THR A 265 -13.35 -14.52 -30.81
C THR A 265 -14.82 -14.37 -31.23
N GLU A 266 -15.52 -15.48 -31.43
CA GLU A 266 -16.93 -15.45 -31.88
C GLU A 266 -17.85 -14.90 -30.80
N VAL A 267 -17.61 -15.24 -29.51
CA VAL A 267 -18.37 -14.69 -28.39
C VAL A 267 -18.12 -13.20 -28.26
N CYS A 268 -16.89 -12.75 -28.43
CA CYS A 268 -16.55 -11.34 -28.45
C CYS A 268 -17.34 -10.59 -29.52
N GLN A 269 -17.34 -11.11 -30.76
CA GLN A 269 -18.08 -10.48 -31.88
C GLN A 269 -19.57 -10.44 -31.61
N LYS A 270 -20.15 -11.56 -31.18
CA LYS A 270 -21.59 -11.63 -30.88
C LYS A 270 -22.03 -10.65 -29.81
N LYS A 271 -21.24 -10.50 -28.73
CA LYS A 271 -21.54 -9.54 -27.67
C LYS A 271 -21.39 -8.10 -28.14
N LEU A 272 -20.35 -7.81 -28.92
CA LEU A 272 -20.16 -6.52 -29.55
C LEU A 272 -21.38 -6.13 -30.42
N ASP A 273 -21.80 -7.03 -31.30
CA ASP A 273 -22.96 -6.81 -32.16
C ASP A 273 -24.25 -6.63 -31.36
N THR A 274 -24.44 -7.41 -30.31
CA THR A 274 -25.60 -7.28 -29.42
C THR A 274 -25.68 -5.89 -28.77
N MET A 275 -24.56 -5.40 -28.25
CA MET A 275 -24.50 -4.09 -27.61
C MET A 275 -24.71 -2.97 -28.62
N ARG A 276 -24.09 -3.05 -29.80
CA ARG A 276 -24.28 -2.09 -30.90
C ARG A 276 -25.72 -2.01 -31.36
N ASN A 277 -26.36 -3.19 -31.52
CA ASN A 277 -27.79 -3.26 -31.91
C ASN A 277 -28.74 -2.66 -30.84
N ALA A 278 -28.30 -2.68 -29.58
CA ALA A 278 -28.99 -2.00 -28.48
C ALA A 278 -28.68 -0.49 -28.39
N GLY A 279 -27.91 0.07 -29.33
CA GLY A 279 -27.55 1.48 -29.35
C GLY A 279 -26.43 1.86 -28.38
N VAL A 280 -25.72 0.90 -27.83
CA VAL A 280 -24.60 1.16 -26.91
C VAL A 280 -23.31 1.33 -27.71
N LYS A 281 -22.62 2.44 -27.50
CA LYS A 281 -21.30 2.68 -28.08
C LYS A 281 -20.25 1.87 -27.31
N VAL A 282 -19.63 0.92 -28.02
CA VAL A 282 -18.56 0.06 -27.47
C VAL A 282 -17.23 0.55 -28.03
N ASN A 283 -16.28 0.85 -27.13
CA ASN A 283 -14.94 1.31 -27.47
C ASN A 283 -13.85 0.27 -27.17
N GLY A 284 -14.17 -0.79 -26.45
CA GLY A 284 -13.19 -1.82 -26.09
C GLY A 284 -13.78 -3.18 -25.82
N ILE A 285 -12.95 -4.20 -26.00
CA ILE A 285 -13.17 -5.59 -25.58
C ILE A 285 -12.02 -5.96 -24.67
N TRP A 286 -12.30 -6.30 -23.41
CA TRP A 286 -11.34 -6.84 -22.47
C TRP A 286 -11.51 -8.35 -22.34
N ALA A 287 -10.62 -9.10 -22.99
CA ALA A 287 -10.64 -10.55 -23.00
C ALA A 287 -9.79 -11.11 -21.86
N GLN A 288 -10.43 -11.80 -20.89
CA GLN A 288 -9.73 -12.40 -19.75
C GLN A 288 -9.04 -13.71 -20.12
N ASP A 289 -9.65 -14.52 -20.98
CA ASP A 289 -9.22 -15.88 -21.33
C ASP A 289 -8.51 -15.97 -22.68
N TRP A 290 -7.93 -14.86 -23.15
CA TRP A 290 -7.21 -14.81 -24.44
C TRP A 290 -6.03 -15.80 -24.51
N SER A 291 -5.43 -16.14 -23.39
CA SER A 291 -4.36 -17.12 -23.24
C SER A 291 -4.86 -18.55 -22.99
N GLY A 292 -6.18 -18.75 -22.97
CA GLY A 292 -6.81 -20.04 -22.78
C GLY A 292 -7.41 -20.24 -21.37
N ILE A 293 -7.96 -21.45 -21.19
CA ILE A 293 -8.60 -21.87 -19.94
C ILE A 293 -8.00 -23.21 -19.51
N ARG A 294 -7.81 -23.39 -18.22
CA ARG A 294 -7.46 -24.66 -17.59
C ARG A 294 -8.55 -25.11 -16.63
N MET A 295 -8.67 -26.42 -16.45
CA MET A 295 -9.54 -26.99 -15.45
C MET A 295 -8.73 -27.21 -14.17
N THR A 296 -9.24 -26.72 -13.05
CA THR A 296 -8.66 -26.91 -11.73
C THR A 296 -9.68 -27.58 -10.81
N SER A 297 -9.28 -27.93 -9.59
CA SER A 297 -10.21 -28.40 -8.54
C SER A 297 -11.34 -27.42 -8.23
N PHE A 298 -11.17 -26.13 -8.61
CA PHE A 298 -12.14 -25.05 -8.44
C PHE A 298 -12.92 -24.72 -9.72
N GLY A 299 -12.90 -25.61 -10.74
CA GLY A 299 -13.51 -25.39 -12.02
C GLY A 299 -12.61 -24.67 -13.02
N LYS A 300 -13.23 -24.01 -13.99
CA LYS A 300 -12.52 -23.30 -15.06
C LYS A 300 -11.79 -22.08 -14.54
N ARG A 301 -10.50 -21.98 -14.86
CA ARG A 301 -9.65 -20.85 -14.54
C ARG A 301 -8.91 -20.36 -15.80
N VAL A 302 -8.53 -19.11 -15.84
CA VAL A 302 -7.70 -18.55 -16.90
C VAL A 302 -6.34 -19.24 -16.92
N MET A 303 -5.82 -19.53 -18.11
CA MET A 303 -4.46 -20.03 -18.29
C MET A 303 -3.46 -18.88 -18.20
N TRP A 304 -2.58 -18.90 -17.22
CA TRP A 304 -1.57 -17.87 -17.02
C TRP A 304 -0.27 -18.22 -17.78
N ASN A 305 -0.33 -18.16 -19.12
CA ASN A 305 0.82 -18.46 -19.97
C ASN A 305 1.18 -17.32 -20.95
N TRP A 306 0.42 -16.22 -20.92
CA TRP A 306 0.62 -15.02 -21.75
C TRP A 306 0.92 -15.27 -23.23
N LYS A 307 0.47 -16.39 -23.72
CA LYS A 307 0.49 -16.74 -25.13
C LYS A 307 -0.92 -16.83 -25.66
N TRP A 308 -1.14 -16.29 -26.83
CA TRP A 308 -2.42 -16.36 -27.52
C TRP A 308 -2.88 -17.81 -27.71
N ASN A 309 -4.05 -18.14 -27.25
CA ASN A 309 -4.69 -19.42 -27.48
C ASN A 309 -5.47 -19.39 -28.81
N SER A 310 -4.90 -19.96 -29.85
CA SER A 310 -5.48 -19.94 -31.20
C SER A 310 -6.72 -20.84 -31.36
N GLU A 311 -6.98 -21.76 -30.45
CA GLU A 311 -8.18 -22.60 -30.47
C GLU A 311 -9.41 -21.79 -30.01
N ASN A 312 -9.31 -21.07 -28.91
CA ASN A 312 -10.41 -20.23 -28.38
C ASN A 312 -10.53 -18.90 -29.14
N TYR A 313 -9.41 -18.35 -29.58
CA TYR A 313 -9.34 -17.08 -30.29
C TYR A 313 -8.73 -17.24 -31.66
N PRO A 314 -9.40 -17.97 -32.61
CA PRO A 314 -8.86 -18.13 -33.97
C PRO A 314 -8.71 -16.77 -34.65
N GLN A 315 -7.60 -16.60 -35.35
CA GLN A 315 -7.28 -15.39 -36.13
C GLN A 315 -7.37 -14.08 -35.32
N LEU A 316 -6.98 -14.12 -34.04
CA LEU A 316 -7.10 -12.98 -33.13
C LEU A 316 -6.39 -11.72 -33.64
N ASP A 317 -5.20 -11.88 -34.23
CA ASP A 317 -4.42 -10.81 -34.82
C ASP A 317 -5.16 -10.05 -35.93
N SER A 318 -5.82 -10.79 -36.81
CA SER A 318 -6.63 -10.21 -37.88
C SER A 318 -7.92 -9.57 -37.34
N ARG A 319 -8.51 -10.21 -36.33
CA ARG A 319 -9.71 -9.71 -35.68
C ARG A 319 -9.43 -8.42 -34.89
N ILE A 320 -8.32 -8.31 -34.20
CA ILE A 320 -7.90 -7.08 -33.53
C ILE A 320 -7.75 -5.94 -34.53
N LYS A 321 -7.13 -6.20 -35.67
CA LYS A 321 -7.00 -5.20 -36.75
C LYS A 321 -8.34 -4.70 -37.25
N GLN A 322 -9.31 -5.62 -37.42
CA GLN A 322 -10.67 -5.27 -37.84
C GLN A 322 -11.37 -4.42 -36.76
N TRP A 323 -11.37 -4.84 -35.52
CA TRP A 323 -11.99 -4.10 -34.39
C TRP A 323 -11.37 -2.72 -34.25
N ASN A 324 -10.06 -2.58 -34.37
CA ASN A 324 -9.38 -1.28 -34.30
C ASN A 324 -9.82 -0.34 -35.43
N GLN A 325 -10.04 -0.86 -36.66
CA GLN A 325 -10.60 -0.07 -37.76
C GLN A 325 -12.04 0.39 -37.49
N GLU A 326 -12.77 -0.36 -36.68
CA GLU A 326 -14.12 -0.05 -36.23
C GLU A 326 -14.17 0.80 -34.97
N GLY A 327 -13.01 1.27 -34.44
CA GLY A 327 -12.90 2.08 -33.22
C GLY A 327 -13.01 1.31 -31.92
N VAL A 328 -12.85 -0.04 -31.98
CA VAL A 328 -12.89 -0.90 -30.78
C VAL A 328 -11.49 -1.43 -30.45
N GLN A 329 -10.99 -1.10 -29.26
CA GLN A 329 -9.71 -1.55 -28.78
C GLN A 329 -9.80 -2.95 -28.17
N PHE A 330 -8.74 -3.76 -28.32
CA PHE A 330 -8.65 -5.07 -27.67
C PHE A 330 -7.68 -4.98 -26.47
N LEU A 331 -8.14 -5.39 -25.30
CA LEU A 331 -7.38 -5.40 -24.06
C LEU A 331 -7.21 -6.85 -23.61
N ALA A 332 -5.98 -7.27 -23.46
CA ALA A 332 -5.61 -8.59 -22.95
C ALA A 332 -5.42 -8.53 -21.43
N TYR A 333 -6.06 -9.42 -20.70
CA TYR A 333 -5.83 -9.55 -19.25
C TYR A 333 -4.48 -10.19 -18.97
N ILE A 334 -3.71 -9.61 -18.07
CA ILE A 334 -2.49 -10.19 -17.52
C ILE A 334 -2.45 -9.99 -16.00
N ASN A 335 -1.72 -10.87 -15.30
CA ASN A 335 -1.35 -10.75 -13.90
C ASN A 335 0.08 -11.28 -13.68
N PRO A 336 0.69 -11.16 -12.50
CA PRO A 336 2.09 -11.58 -12.28
C PRO A 336 2.28 -13.10 -12.09
N TYR A 337 1.23 -13.90 -12.25
CA TYR A 337 1.34 -15.36 -12.12
C TYR A 337 1.60 -16.03 -13.46
N VAL A 338 2.35 -17.12 -13.42
CA VAL A 338 2.58 -18.00 -14.57
C VAL A 338 2.26 -19.45 -14.21
N ALA A 339 1.67 -20.19 -15.15
CA ALA A 339 1.31 -21.59 -14.92
C ALA A 339 2.59 -22.45 -14.86
N SER A 340 2.80 -23.17 -13.74
CA SER A 340 4.02 -23.93 -13.47
C SER A 340 4.32 -25.06 -14.47
N ASP A 341 3.31 -25.53 -15.19
CA ASP A 341 3.40 -26.59 -16.20
C ASP A 341 3.60 -26.06 -17.63
N LYS A 342 4.02 -24.81 -17.79
CA LYS A 342 4.13 -24.15 -19.09
C LYS A 342 5.52 -23.57 -19.34
N ASP A 343 5.84 -23.47 -20.63
CA ASP A 343 7.12 -22.98 -21.15
C ASP A 343 7.50 -21.56 -20.67
N LEU A 344 6.53 -20.68 -20.46
CA LEU A 344 6.78 -19.36 -19.91
C LEU A 344 7.33 -19.43 -18.47
N CYS A 345 6.84 -20.38 -17.65
CA CYS A 345 7.35 -20.59 -16.32
C CYS A 345 8.78 -21.15 -16.35
N GLU A 346 9.06 -22.09 -17.26
CA GLU A 346 10.41 -22.64 -17.45
C GLU A 346 11.39 -21.55 -17.87
N GLU A 347 11.00 -20.68 -18.82
CA GLU A 347 11.80 -19.53 -19.25
C GLU A 347 12.05 -18.54 -18.09
N ALA A 348 11.02 -18.21 -17.33
CA ALA A 348 11.13 -17.31 -16.18
C ALA A 348 12.05 -17.89 -15.09
N ALA A 349 11.98 -19.19 -14.83
CA ALA A 349 12.86 -19.88 -13.89
C ALA A 349 14.31 -19.85 -14.33
N GLN A 350 14.58 -20.13 -15.63
CA GLN A 350 15.93 -20.11 -16.21
C GLN A 350 16.59 -18.71 -16.11
N HIS A 351 15.79 -17.66 -16.24
CA HIS A 351 16.26 -16.27 -16.13
C HIS A 351 16.21 -15.70 -14.69
N GLY A 352 15.76 -16.47 -13.71
CA GLY A 352 15.67 -16.01 -12.32
C GLY A 352 14.60 -14.96 -12.07
N TYR A 353 13.54 -14.90 -12.87
CA TYR A 353 12.46 -13.92 -12.75
C TYR A 353 11.38 -14.33 -11.75
N LEU A 354 11.36 -15.59 -11.31
CA LEU A 354 10.38 -16.06 -10.33
C LEU A 354 10.73 -15.62 -8.91
N ALA A 355 9.72 -15.26 -8.14
CA ALA A 355 9.86 -15.04 -6.71
C ALA A 355 10.38 -16.31 -6.02
N LYS A 356 11.20 -16.14 -4.99
CA LYS A 356 11.80 -17.24 -4.25
C LYS A 356 11.15 -17.38 -2.87
N ASP A 357 11.04 -18.61 -2.40
CA ASP A 357 10.67 -18.90 -1.02
C ASP A 357 11.88 -18.73 -0.08
N ALA A 358 11.67 -18.92 1.22
CA ALA A 358 12.69 -18.78 2.23
C ALA A 358 13.84 -19.84 2.11
N SER A 359 13.63 -20.92 1.36
CA SER A 359 14.64 -21.95 1.08
C SER A 359 15.44 -21.66 -0.20
N GLY A 360 15.06 -20.64 -0.96
CA GLY A 360 15.64 -20.29 -2.26
C GLY A 360 15.01 -21.03 -3.44
N GLY A 361 13.99 -21.85 -3.22
CA GLY A 361 13.18 -22.47 -4.27
C GLY A 361 12.23 -21.47 -4.95
N ASP A 362 11.63 -21.85 -6.09
CA ASP A 362 10.60 -21.04 -6.73
C ASP A 362 9.33 -21.01 -5.86
N TYR A 363 8.81 -19.79 -5.62
CA TYR A 363 7.60 -19.63 -4.82
C TYR A 363 6.36 -20.07 -5.60
N LEU A 364 5.68 -21.10 -5.11
CA LEU A 364 4.46 -21.64 -5.71
C LEU A 364 3.23 -21.16 -4.94
N VAL A 365 2.24 -20.66 -5.67
CA VAL A 365 0.91 -20.31 -5.14
C VAL A 365 -0.05 -21.44 -5.49
N GLU A 366 -0.67 -22.04 -4.47
CA GLU A 366 -1.64 -23.14 -4.62
C GLU A 366 -3.06 -22.63 -4.94
#